data_6c968004e754e594213992a9ae7fd384
#
_entry.id   6c968004e754e594213992a9ae7fd384
#
_cell.length_a   1.000
_cell.length_b   1.000
_cell.length_c   1.000
_cell.angle_alpha   90.00
_cell.angle_beta   90.00
_cell.angle_gamma   90.00
#
_symmetry.space_group_name_H-M   'P 1'
#
loop_
_entity.id
_entity.type
_entity.pdbx_description
1 polymer ?
#
loop_
_entity_poly.entity_id
_entity_poly.type
_entity_poly.pdbx_seq_one_letter_code
_entity_poly.pdbx_strand_id
1 'polypeptide(L)'
;MTNNGSRLDAVFIRNCSILWKLLCRKVNFVDSIEDAVINFTGTKAVYSSFFSTGPQHAIMKKYFPQFTVLFLFAILFSSATAQSGPPKEANKREADLVELTKLDKTIKLDIRYATTNNFVGKAVYTEARAFLQRPAAEALLRVHNKLKKQGLGLVIFDGYRPWAVTKLFWEVTPEDKRMFVANPATGSKHNRGCAVDLSIYDLKTGQNIDMPSGFDEFTERASPNYTGGTEKERANRDLLRKLMEAQGFTVNSNEWWHFDYKDWEKYAIYDIAFSEIGKKR
;
A
#
# COMPACT_ATOMS: atom_id res chain seq x y z
N MET A 1 9.76 2.42 -19.92
CA MET A 1 10.46 3.68 -19.63
C MET A 1 9.52 4.83 -19.94
N THR A 2 8.76 5.33 -19.00
CA THR A 2 7.89 6.50 -19.16
C THR A 2 7.76 7.25 -17.84
N ASN A 3 8.45 8.34 -17.73
CA ASN A 3 8.08 9.67 -17.24
C ASN A 3 7.28 9.81 -15.92
N ASN A 4 7.82 9.35 -14.79
CA ASN A 4 7.32 9.72 -13.46
C ASN A 4 8.10 10.90 -12.81
N GLY A 5 9.13 11.42 -13.44
CA GLY A 5 9.89 12.59 -12.98
C GLY A 5 9.10 13.91 -13.03
N SER A 6 8.24 14.07 -14.03
CA SER A 6 7.65 15.37 -14.37
C SER A 6 6.58 15.90 -13.39
N ARG A 7 5.95 15.07 -12.53
CA ARG A 7 4.94 15.52 -11.57
C ARG A 7 5.53 16.01 -10.24
N LEU A 8 6.58 15.37 -9.77
CA LEU A 8 7.31 15.81 -8.57
C LEU A 8 8.03 17.14 -8.80
N ASP A 9 8.61 17.29 -10.00
CA ASP A 9 9.26 18.52 -10.41
C ASP A 9 8.27 19.69 -10.47
N ALA A 10 7.05 19.48 -10.95
CA ALA A 10 6.03 20.54 -11.04
C ALA A 10 5.54 21.04 -9.67
N VAL A 11 5.39 20.16 -8.68
CA VAL A 11 4.99 20.54 -7.30
C VAL A 11 6.14 21.26 -6.59
N PHE A 12 7.36 20.80 -6.78
CA PHE A 12 8.56 21.41 -6.22
C PHE A 12 8.78 22.83 -6.77
N ILE A 13 8.68 23.00 -8.10
CA ILE A 13 8.80 24.31 -8.77
C ILE A 13 7.71 25.28 -8.30
N ARG A 14 6.48 24.79 -8.11
CA ARG A 14 5.36 25.61 -7.62
C ARG A 14 5.58 26.11 -6.17
N ASN A 15 6.09 25.27 -5.30
CA ASN A 15 6.38 25.62 -3.91
C ASN A 15 7.59 26.58 -3.80
N CYS A 16 8.62 26.39 -4.60
CA CYS A 16 9.77 27.32 -4.70
C CYS A 16 9.34 28.68 -5.23
N SER A 17 8.44 28.74 -6.21
CA SER A 17 7.90 30.01 -6.73
C SER A 17 7.09 30.76 -5.68
N ILE A 18 6.31 30.09 -4.83
CA ILE A 18 5.53 30.71 -3.74
C ILE A 18 6.47 31.27 -2.67
N LEU A 19 7.48 30.50 -2.26
CA LEU A 19 8.47 30.95 -1.27
C LEU A 19 9.26 32.15 -1.78
N TRP A 20 9.64 32.15 -3.05
CA TRP A 20 10.32 33.26 -3.72
C TRP A 20 9.46 34.53 -3.72
N LYS A 21 8.17 34.43 -4.07
CA LYS A 21 7.23 35.56 -4.04
C LYS A 21 7.02 36.13 -2.63
N LEU A 22 6.99 35.27 -1.61
CA LEU A 22 6.87 35.70 -0.22
C LEU A 22 8.14 36.39 0.30
N LEU A 23 9.32 35.93 -0.13
CA LEU A 23 10.60 36.58 0.21
C LEU A 23 10.76 37.95 -0.47
N CYS A 24 10.42 38.05 -1.75
CA CYS A 24 10.48 39.31 -2.51
C CYS A 24 9.53 40.38 -1.94
N ARG A 25 8.35 40.00 -1.44
CA ARG A 25 7.40 40.91 -0.75
C ARG A 25 7.95 41.50 0.56
N LYS A 26 8.78 40.74 1.30
CA LYS A 26 9.37 41.21 2.56
C LYS A 26 10.51 42.25 2.38
N VAL A 27 11.05 42.34 1.16
CA VAL A 27 12.23 43.24 0.86
C VAL A 27 11.80 44.44 0.03
N ASN A 28 10.51 44.79 -0.07
CA ASN A 28 9.99 45.88 -0.91
C ASN A 28 10.55 45.89 -2.35
N PHE A 29 10.69 44.71 -2.95
CA PHE A 29 11.13 44.55 -4.31
C PHE A 29 9.90 44.47 -5.23
N VAL A 30 9.57 45.49 -5.79
CA VAL A 30 8.66 46.04 -6.79
C VAL A 30 7.99 45.11 -7.79
N ASP A 31 6.75 45.44 -8.04
CA ASP A 31 5.66 45.24 -8.97
C ASP A 31 5.94 45.04 -10.49
N SER A 32 7.11 44.59 -10.91
CA SER A 32 7.41 44.44 -12.36
C SER A 32 8.05 43.13 -12.79
N ILE A 33 7.59 41.99 -12.25
CA ILE A 33 7.95 40.68 -12.77
C ILE A 33 6.67 39.84 -12.99
N GLU A 34 5.79 40.30 -13.89
CA GLU A 34 4.64 39.49 -14.31
C GLU A 34 4.94 38.50 -15.43
N ASP A 35 6.11 38.59 -16.13
CA ASP A 35 6.35 37.83 -17.37
C ASP A 35 7.62 36.97 -17.41
N ALA A 36 8.23 36.62 -16.28
CA ALA A 36 9.35 35.68 -16.31
C ALA A 36 8.87 34.23 -16.21
N VAL A 37 8.41 33.66 -17.32
CA VAL A 37 8.27 32.22 -17.50
C VAL A 37 9.67 31.59 -17.57
N ILE A 38 10.09 30.94 -16.47
CA ILE A 38 11.35 30.21 -16.43
C ILE A 38 11.16 28.89 -17.22
N ASN A 39 11.63 28.90 -18.47
CA ASN A 39 11.68 27.70 -19.31
C ASN A 39 12.99 26.97 -19.03
N PHE A 40 12.95 25.83 -18.33
CA PHE A 40 14.11 25.07 -17.86
C PHE A 40 14.79 24.21 -18.95
N THR A 41 14.47 24.36 -20.23
CA THR A 41 15.04 23.56 -21.32
C THR A 41 16.19 24.22 -22.08
N GLY A 42 16.79 25.34 -21.57
CA GLY A 42 17.85 26.05 -22.27
C GLY A 42 18.88 26.70 -21.35
N THR A 43 19.70 25.89 -20.72
CA THR A 43 20.60 26.29 -19.63
C THR A 43 21.90 27.01 -20.03
N LYS A 44 22.00 27.85 -21.07
CA LYS A 44 23.23 28.62 -21.31
C LYS A 44 23.10 30.09 -21.74
N ALA A 45 21.91 30.62 -22.02
CA ALA A 45 21.79 31.93 -22.66
C ALA A 45 21.17 33.05 -21.81
N VAL A 46 20.62 32.79 -20.65
CA VAL A 46 19.86 33.79 -19.87
C VAL A 46 20.66 34.46 -18.75
N TYR A 47 21.86 33.95 -18.42
CA TYR A 47 22.65 34.49 -17.30
C TYR A 47 23.41 35.79 -17.64
N SER A 48 23.55 36.20 -18.87
CA SER A 48 24.40 37.34 -19.26
C SER A 48 23.68 38.67 -19.38
N SER A 49 22.35 38.71 -19.46
CA SER A 49 21.63 39.98 -19.71
C SER A 49 21.04 40.67 -18.47
N PHE A 50 21.06 40.02 -17.30
CA PHE A 50 20.49 40.59 -16.06
C PHE A 50 21.49 41.36 -15.18
N PHE A 51 22.77 41.46 -15.55
CA PHE A 51 23.83 42.10 -14.79
C PHE A 51 24.36 43.38 -15.45
N SER A 52 23.52 44.36 -15.73
CA SER A 52 24.01 45.69 -16.12
C SER A 52 23.65 46.72 -15.06
N THR A 53 24.73 47.21 -14.41
CA THR A 53 24.94 48.53 -13.74
C THR A 53 23.73 49.26 -13.18
N GLY A 54 23.42 49.02 -11.92
CA GLY A 54 22.51 49.84 -11.11
C GLY A 54 22.76 49.65 -9.59
N PRO A 55 22.26 50.56 -8.71
CA PRO A 55 22.49 50.50 -7.25
C PRO A 55 22.03 49.17 -6.60
N GLN A 56 21.24 48.39 -7.29
CA GLN A 56 20.79 47.05 -6.90
C GLN A 56 21.92 45.99 -6.90
N HIS A 57 23.01 46.25 -7.65
CA HIS A 57 24.15 45.32 -7.74
C HIS A 57 24.93 45.24 -6.41
N ALA A 58 24.99 46.32 -5.64
CA ALA A 58 25.65 46.34 -4.35
C ALA A 58 24.88 45.56 -3.27
N ILE A 59 23.55 45.59 -3.31
CA ILE A 59 22.68 44.84 -2.39
C ILE A 59 22.77 43.35 -2.70
N MET A 60 22.72 42.95 -3.95
CA MET A 60 22.86 41.56 -4.36
C MET A 60 24.22 40.97 -3.97
N LYS A 61 25.32 41.68 -4.20
CA LYS A 61 26.66 41.22 -3.77
C LYS A 61 26.76 40.98 -2.27
N LYS A 62 26.09 41.82 -1.46
CA LYS A 62 26.11 41.72 0.02
C LYS A 62 25.38 40.49 0.56
N TYR A 63 24.30 40.05 -0.11
CA TYR A 63 23.43 38.97 0.39
C TYR A 63 23.54 37.68 -0.43
N PHE A 64 24.23 37.71 -1.58
CA PHE A 64 24.43 36.55 -2.46
C PHE A 64 25.02 35.31 -1.74
N PRO A 65 26.04 35.43 -0.86
CA PRO A 65 26.57 34.30 -0.12
C PRO A 65 25.54 33.67 0.82
N GLN A 66 24.70 34.49 1.45
CA GLN A 66 23.65 34.01 2.37
C GLN A 66 22.52 33.29 1.65
N PHE A 67 22.16 33.74 0.45
CA PHE A 67 21.18 33.09 -0.39
C PHE A 67 21.70 31.78 -0.96
N THR A 68 22.97 31.73 -1.32
CA THR A 68 23.60 30.50 -1.83
C THR A 68 23.68 29.44 -0.72
N VAL A 69 24.00 29.80 0.50
CA VAL A 69 24.03 28.91 1.65
C VAL A 69 22.63 28.42 2.01
N LEU A 70 21.61 29.28 2.00
CA LEU A 70 20.23 28.91 2.26
C LEU A 70 19.67 27.95 1.16
N PHE A 71 20.04 28.18 -0.08
CA PHE A 71 19.63 27.34 -1.21
C PHE A 71 20.31 25.97 -1.16
N LEU A 72 21.61 25.92 -0.83
CA LEU A 72 22.35 24.68 -0.60
C LEU A 72 21.80 23.91 0.63
N PHE A 73 21.43 24.61 1.69
CA PHE A 73 20.78 24.01 2.86
C PHE A 73 19.41 23.43 2.51
N ALA A 74 18.61 24.11 1.71
CA ALA A 74 17.29 23.61 1.25
C ALA A 74 17.43 22.36 0.37
N ILE A 75 18.47 22.28 -0.46
CA ILE A 75 18.77 21.08 -1.27
C ILE A 75 19.22 19.91 -0.39
N LEU A 76 20.01 20.17 0.65
CA LEU A 76 20.49 19.12 1.58
C LEU A 76 19.36 18.54 2.46
N PHE A 77 18.31 19.32 2.77
CA PHE A 77 17.15 18.85 3.52
C PHE A 77 16.05 18.20 2.65
N SER A 78 16.12 18.30 1.32
CA SER A 78 15.12 17.73 0.41
C SER A 78 15.38 16.27 0.03
N SER A 79 16.39 15.62 0.59
CA SER A 79 16.59 14.18 0.45
C SER A 79 15.64 13.43 1.39
N ALA A 80 14.33 13.59 1.25
CA ALA A 80 13.38 12.59 1.66
C ALA A 80 13.67 11.35 0.78
N THR A 81 14.50 10.45 1.28
CA THR A 81 14.75 9.16 0.64
C THR A 81 13.40 8.44 0.58
N ALA A 82 12.76 8.49 -0.58
CA ALA A 82 11.61 7.62 -0.83
C ALA A 82 12.08 6.20 -0.54
N GLN A 83 11.45 5.52 0.42
CA GLN A 83 11.81 4.17 0.79
C GLN A 83 11.73 3.29 -0.45
N SER A 84 12.86 2.81 -0.95
CA SER A 84 12.98 2.09 -2.21
C SER A 84 12.62 0.60 -2.11
N GLY A 85 12.31 0.10 -0.91
CA GLY A 85 11.97 -1.29 -0.65
C GLY A 85 11.37 -1.48 0.74
N PRO A 86 11.01 -2.72 1.10
CA PRO A 86 10.43 -3.02 2.41
C PRO A 86 11.41 -2.72 3.55
N PRO A 87 10.90 -2.44 4.76
CA PRO A 87 11.71 -2.30 5.96
C PRO A 87 12.60 -3.54 6.16
N LYS A 88 13.90 -3.33 6.43
CA LYS A 88 14.83 -4.43 6.73
C LYS A 88 14.64 -4.87 8.18
N GLU A 89 14.40 -6.15 8.39
CA GLU A 89 14.23 -6.76 9.70
C GLU A 89 15.27 -7.87 9.89
N ALA A 90 15.97 -7.84 11.02
CA ALA A 90 16.95 -8.86 11.37
C ALA A 90 16.29 -10.12 11.97
N ASN A 91 16.97 -11.26 11.88
CA ASN A 91 16.58 -12.52 12.54
C ASN A 91 15.19 -13.05 12.17
N LYS A 92 14.74 -12.80 10.93
CA LYS A 92 13.51 -13.35 10.41
C LYS A 92 13.75 -14.63 9.63
N ARG A 93 12.72 -15.47 9.57
CA ARG A 93 12.72 -16.68 8.72
C ARG A 93 12.70 -16.29 7.25
N GLU A 94 13.27 -17.14 6.43
CA GLU A 94 13.11 -17.06 4.98
C GLU A 94 11.67 -17.35 4.58
N ALA A 95 11.28 -16.82 3.41
CA ALA A 95 9.95 -17.06 2.86
C ALA A 95 9.82 -18.51 2.36
N ASP A 96 8.81 -19.22 2.87
CA ASP A 96 8.36 -20.52 2.36
C ASP A 96 6.88 -20.38 1.95
N LEU A 97 6.65 -19.63 0.87
CA LEU A 97 5.33 -19.30 0.37
C LEU A 97 4.76 -20.47 -0.46
N VAL A 98 3.64 -21.00 -0.01
CA VAL A 98 2.93 -22.12 -0.63
C VAL A 98 1.66 -21.63 -1.30
N GLU A 99 1.44 -22.03 -2.55
CA GLU A 99 0.22 -21.72 -3.30
C GLU A 99 -0.95 -22.57 -2.80
N LEU A 100 -2.03 -21.92 -2.39
CA LEU A 100 -3.14 -22.55 -1.69
C LEU A 100 -3.89 -23.58 -2.57
N THR A 101 -4.08 -23.28 -3.85
CA THR A 101 -4.76 -24.19 -4.80
C THR A 101 -3.96 -25.44 -5.13
N LYS A 102 -2.64 -25.45 -4.84
CA LYS A 102 -1.82 -26.66 -4.93
C LYS A 102 -1.99 -27.59 -3.75
N LEU A 103 -2.46 -27.10 -2.61
CA LEU A 103 -2.77 -27.91 -1.44
C LEU A 103 -4.13 -28.62 -1.59
N ASP A 104 -5.14 -27.90 -2.07
CA ASP A 104 -6.46 -28.46 -2.37
C ASP A 104 -7.12 -27.65 -3.49
N LYS A 105 -7.49 -28.30 -4.58
CA LYS A 105 -8.11 -27.67 -5.76
C LYS A 105 -9.54 -27.15 -5.51
N THR A 106 -10.15 -27.54 -4.40
CA THR A 106 -11.47 -27.06 -3.98
C THR A 106 -11.38 -25.77 -3.15
N ILE A 107 -10.18 -25.23 -2.89
CA ILE A 107 -10.01 -23.86 -2.41
C ILE A 107 -10.30 -22.94 -3.59
N LYS A 108 -11.40 -22.18 -3.51
CA LYS A 108 -11.83 -21.22 -4.52
C LYS A 108 -11.04 -19.92 -4.39
N LEU A 109 -10.70 -19.29 -5.51
CA LEU A 109 -10.08 -17.97 -5.54
C LEU A 109 -11.06 -16.94 -6.10
N ASP A 110 -11.22 -15.82 -5.40
CA ASP A 110 -11.88 -14.60 -5.86
C ASP A 110 -10.93 -13.42 -5.59
N ILE A 111 -9.75 -13.44 -6.26
CA ILE A 111 -8.67 -12.48 -6.02
C ILE A 111 -9.06 -11.13 -6.61
N ARG A 112 -9.72 -10.30 -5.81
CA ARG A 112 -10.27 -9.00 -6.23
C ARG A 112 -9.18 -8.07 -6.75
N TYR A 113 -8.00 -8.11 -6.17
CA TYR A 113 -6.87 -7.28 -6.57
C TYR A 113 -6.23 -7.66 -7.91
N ALA A 114 -6.56 -8.83 -8.47
CA ALA A 114 -6.21 -9.19 -9.85
C ALA A 114 -7.25 -8.70 -10.89
N THR A 115 -8.29 -8.01 -10.46
CA THR A 115 -9.37 -7.45 -11.29
C THR A 115 -9.57 -5.97 -11.03
N THR A 116 -10.50 -5.34 -11.73
CA THR A 116 -10.92 -3.95 -11.46
C THR A 116 -11.95 -3.83 -10.33
N ASN A 117 -12.48 -4.95 -9.83
CA ASN A 117 -13.48 -5.00 -8.76
C ASN A 117 -12.83 -4.97 -7.38
N ASN A 118 -12.18 -3.86 -7.06
CA ASN A 118 -11.55 -3.56 -5.77
C ASN A 118 -11.58 -2.05 -5.51
N PHE A 119 -11.22 -1.62 -4.31
CA PHE A 119 -11.28 -0.20 -3.92
C PHE A 119 -10.33 0.72 -4.71
N VAL A 120 -9.29 0.17 -5.37
CA VAL A 120 -8.36 0.93 -6.22
C VAL A 120 -8.95 1.19 -7.61
N GLY A 121 -9.96 0.40 -8.03
CA GLY A 121 -10.62 0.49 -9.34
C GLY A 121 -9.77 -0.01 -10.52
N LYS A 122 -8.64 -0.69 -10.25
CA LYS A 122 -7.77 -1.30 -11.26
C LYS A 122 -7.12 -2.57 -10.74
N ALA A 123 -6.73 -3.47 -11.65
CA ALA A 123 -5.92 -4.63 -11.28
C ALA A 123 -4.53 -4.17 -10.78
N VAL A 124 -4.14 -4.63 -9.60
CA VAL A 124 -2.84 -4.36 -8.97
C VAL A 124 -1.98 -5.63 -8.85
N TYR A 125 -2.61 -6.80 -8.92
CA TYR A 125 -1.93 -8.08 -9.09
C TYR A 125 -1.87 -8.47 -10.56
N THR A 126 -0.76 -9.07 -10.97
CA THR A 126 -0.57 -9.59 -12.33
C THR A 126 -1.18 -10.97 -12.52
N GLU A 127 -1.44 -11.69 -11.43
CA GLU A 127 -1.92 -13.07 -11.42
C GLU A 127 -2.95 -13.27 -10.31
N ALA A 128 -4.04 -13.99 -10.62
CA ALA A 128 -5.07 -14.36 -9.63
C ALA A 128 -4.63 -15.62 -8.85
N ARG A 129 -3.64 -15.47 -7.98
CA ARG A 129 -3.06 -16.55 -7.16
C ARG A 129 -3.01 -16.14 -5.70
N ALA A 130 -3.07 -17.11 -4.79
CA ALA A 130 -2.99 -16.89 -3.35
C ALA A 130 -1.90 -17.77 -2.72
N PHE A 131 -1.09 -17.16 -1.89
CA PHE A 131 0.01 -17.83 -1.20
C PHE A 131 -0.01 -17.48 0.29
N LEU A 132 0.45 -18.41 1.13
CA LEU A 132 0.75 -18.18 2.54
C LEU A 132 2.08 -18.86 2.90
N GLN A 133 2.69 -18.47 4.01
CA GLN A 133 3.78 -19.24 4.61
C GLN A 133 3.29 -20.65 4.91
N ARG A 134 4.14 -21.67 4.68
CA ARG A 134 3.75 -23.08 4.80
C ARG A 134 2.99 -23.40 6.10
N PRO A 135 3.41 -23.00 7.31
CA PRO A 135 2.67 -23.32 8.52
C PRO A 135 1.25 -22.70 8.55
N ALA A 136 1.10 -21.49 8.00
CA ALA A 136 -0.20 -20.83 7.87
C ALA A 136 -1.08 -21.52 6.83
N ALA A 137 -0.50 -21.90 5.66
CA ALA A 137 -1.19 -22.60 4.60
C ALA A 137 -1.69 -23.97 5.06
N GLU A 138 -0.89 -24.74 5.81
CA GLU A 138 -1.28 -26.03 6.38
C GLU A 138 -2.35 -25.88 7.45
N ALA A 139 -2.29 -24.82 8.27
CA ALA A 139 -3.35 -24.49 9.23
C ALA A 139 -4.66 -24.16 8.50
N LEU A 140 -4.60 -23.40 7.43
CA LEU A 140 -5.76 -23.05 6.59
C LEU A 140 -6.35 -24.30 5.91
N LEU A 141 -5.51 -25.22 5.42
CA LEU A 141 -5.96 -26.50 4.86
C LEU A 141 -6.74 -27.32 5.90
N ARG A 142 -6.33 -27.30 7.17
CA ARG A 142 -7.11 -27.99 8.24
C ARG A 142 -8.47 -27.34 8.46
N VAL A 143 -8.59 -26.01 8.34
CA VAL A 143 -9.90 -25.31 8.36
C VAL A 143 -10.75 -25.76 7.19
N HIS A 144 -10.19 -25.75 5.97
CA HIS A 144 -10.86 -26.16 4.75
C HIS A 144 -11.40 -27.61 4.85
N ASN A 145 -10.59 -28.51 5.35
CA ASN A 145 -10.99 -29.92 5.56
C ASN A 145 -12.12 -30.10 6.59
N LYS A 146 -12.21 -29.21 7.60
CA LYS A 146 -13.34 -29.20 8.54
C LYS A 146 -14.61 -28.66 7.90
N LEU A 147 -14.52 -27.65 7.07
CA LEU A 147 -15.63 -27.10 6.31
C LEU A 147 -16.16 -28.09 5.27
N LYS A 148 -15.29 -28.84 4.57
CA LYS A 148 -15.68 -29.87 3.60
C LYS A 148 -16.60 -30.93 4.21
N LYS A 149 -16.42 -31.31 5.46
CA LYS A 149 -17.30 -32.23 6.18
C LYS A 149 -18.72 -31.71 6.37
N GLN A 150 -18.91 -30.40 6.19
CA GLN A 150 -20.19 -29.69 6.30
C GLN A 150 -20.73 -29.27 4.91
N GLY A 151 -20.11 -29.73 3.82
CA GLY A 151 -20.49 -29.34 2.45
C GLY A 151 -20.03 -27.93 2.06
N LEU A 152 -19.12 -27.33 2.84
CA LEU A 152 -18.61 -25.97 2.64
C LEU A 152 -17.14 -25.99 2.20
N GLY A 153 -16.70 -24.93 1.52
CA GLY A 153 -15.32 -24.69 1.13
C GLY A 153 -14.87 -23.27 1.43
N LEU A 154 -13.57 -23.01 1.35
CA LEU A 154 -13.00 -21.66 1.48
C LEU A 154 -12.95 -20.95 0.14
N VAL A 155 -13.30 -19.68 0.11
CA VAL A 155 -13.01 -18.74 -0.96
C VAL A 155 -12.02 -17.69 -0.46
N ILE A 156 -10.93 -17.51 -1.20
CA ILE A 156 -9.83 -16.61 -0.82
C ILE A 156 -9.91 -15.33 -1.64
N PHE A 157 -9.89 -14.18 -0.98
CA PHE A 157 -9.89 -12.84 -1.56
C PHE A 157 -8.46 -12.29 -1.67
N ASP A 158 -7.60 -12.50 -0.64
CA ASP A 158 -6.19 -12.13 -0.63
C ASP A 158 -5.38 -13.06 0.30
N GLY A 159 -4.08 -13.17 0.03
CA GLY A 159 -3.13 -13.91 0.84
C GLY A 159 -1.83 -13.11 1.00
N TYR A 160 -0.68 -13.71 0.65
CA TYR A 160 0.55 -12.96 0.56
C TYR A 160 0.40 -11.80 -0.43
N ARG A 161 0.73 -10.60 0.03
CA ARG A 161 0.71 -9.35 -0.74
C ARG A 161 2.12 -8.81 -0.83
N PRO A 162 2.72 -8.61 -2.02
CA PRO A 162 4.00 -7.91 -2.16
C PRO A 162 3.96 -6.54 -1.48
N TRP A 163 5.04 -6.14 -0.82
CA TRP A 163 5.11 -4.85 -0.12
C TRP A 163 4.84 -3.64 -1.02
N ALA A 164 5.30 -3.68 -2.26
CA ALA A 164 5.02 -2.63 -3.25
C ALA A 164 3.52 -2.38 -3.45
N VAL A 165 2.67 -3.42 -3.32
CA VAL A 165 1.21 -3.27 -3.41
C VAL A 165 0.65 -2.60 -2.14
N THR A 166 1.16 -2.94 -0.96
CA THR A 166 0.78 -2.22 0.28
C THR A 166 1.15 -0.75 0.20
N LYS A 167 2.34 -0.44 -0.34
CA LYS A 167 2.76 0.94 -0.59
C LYS A 167 1.82 1.65 -1.57
N LEU A 168 1.44 0.99 -2.66
CA LEU A 168 0.46 1.54 -3.60
C LEU A 168 -0.89 1.83 -2.93
N PHE A 169 -1.41 0.90 -2.10
CA PHE A 169 -2.66 1.11 -1.37
C PHE A 169 -2.60 2.35 -0.48
N TRP A 170 -1.51 2.52 0.26
CA TRP A 170 -1.28 3.70 1.09
C TRP A 170 -1.25 5.00 0.29
N GLU A 171 -0.60 5.00 -0.88
CA GLU A 171 -0.44 6.17 -1.75
C GLU A 171 -1.75 6.61 -2.41
N VAL A 172 -2.63 5.66 -2.77
CA VAL A 172 -3.89 5.97 -3.43
C VAL A 172 -5.03 6.24 -2.47
N THR A 173 -4.89 5.81 -1.20
CA THR A 173 -5.94 5.99 -0.18
C THR A 173 -5.88 7.41 0.39
N PRO A 174 -7.01 8.16 0.38
CA PRO A 174 -7.13 9.46 1.02
C PRO A 174 -6.69 9.41 2.50
N GLU A 175 -6.13 10.50 3.01
CA GLU A 175 -5.52 10.54 4.34
C GLU A 175 -6.50 10.19 5.46
N ASP A 176 -7.72 10.65 5.36
CA ASP A 176 -8.82 10.39 6.29
C ASP A 176 -9.30 8.93 6.30
N LYS A 177 -8.90 8.13 5.29
CA LYS A 177 -9.24 6.70 5.16
C LYS A 177 -8.04 5.77 5.35
N ARG A 178 -6.85 6.29 5.62
CA ARG A 178 -5.63 5.47 5.80
C ARG A 178 -5.67 4.52 7.00
N MET A 179 -6.63 4.68 7.89
CA MET A 179 -6.88 3.73 8.97
C MET A 179 -7.29 2.32 8.49
N PHE A 180 -7.78 2.20 7.23
CA PHE A 180 -8.18 0.93 6.62
C PHE A 180 -7.06 0.25 5.81
N VAL A 181 -5.89 0.89 5.67
CA VAL A 181 -4.77 0.34 4.91
C VAL A 181 -3.49 0.35 5.75
N ALA A 182 -2.67 -0.67 5.59
CA ALA A 182 -1.43 -0.78 6.36
C ALA A 182 -0.41 0.28 5.93
N ASN A 183 0.26 0.90 6.92
CA ASN A 183 1.38 1.82 6.66
C ASN A 183 2.58 1.04 6.10
N PRO A 184 3.11 1.36 4.92
CA PRO A 184 4.24 0.65 4.32
C PRO A 184 5.53 0.74 5.14
N ALA A 185 5.67 1.75 6.00
CA ALA A 185 6.83 1.87 6.90
C ALA A 185 6.87 0.76 7.96
N THR A 186 5.72 0.21 8.35
CA THR A 186 5.60 -0.91 9.30
C THR A 186 5.18 -2.21 8.62
N GLY A 187 4.70 -2.12 7.38
CA GLY A 187 4.20 -3.22 6.58
C GLY A 187 2.89 -3.82 7.06
N SER A 188 2.43 -4.82 6.34
CA SER A 188 1.23 -5.62 6.63
C SER A 188 1.61 -7.05 6.97
N LYS A 189 0.77 -7.77 7.68
CA LYS A 189 0.93 -9.22 7.89
C LYS A 189 0.71 -10.01 6.60
N HIS A 190 -0.03 -9.46 5.64
CA HIS A 190 -0.07 -9.95 4.26
C HIS A 190 1.32 -9.93 3.60
N ASN A 191 2.13 -8.89 3.83
CA ASN A 191 3.49 -8.83 3.29
C ASN A 191 4.40 -9.91 3.86
N ARG A 192 4.03 -10.49 5.00
CA ARG A 192 4.75 -11.59 5.64
C ARG A 192 4.27 -12.97 5.18
N GLY A 193 3.20 -13.02 4.38
CA GLY A 193 2.51 -14.27 4.01
C GLY A 193 1.79 -14.93 5.18
N CYS A 194 1.41 -14.15 6.20
CA CYS A 194 0.82 -14.64 7.44
C CYS A 194 -0.56 -14.02 7.71
N ALA A 195 -1.17 -13.32 6.76
CA ALA A 195 -2.56 -12.91 6.79
C ALA A 195 -3.30 -13.43 5.56
N VAL A 196 -4.60 -13.67 5.73
CA VAL A 196 -5.49 -14.13 4.68
C VAL A 196 -6.85 -13.47 4.82
N ASP A 197 -7.37 -12.98 3.69
CA ASP A 197 -8.74 -12.50 3.55
C ASP A 197 -9.56 -13.58 2.86
N LEU A 198 -10.66 -13.99 3.48
CA LEU A 198 -11.40 -15.16 3.00
C LEU A 198 -12.87 -15.16 3.45
N SER A 199 -13.64 -16.01 2.80
CA SER A 199 -15.00 -16.37 3.17
C SER A 199 -15.24 -17.86 2.95
N ILE A 200 -16.49 -18.29 3.01
CA ILE A 200 -16.92 -19.66 2.74
C ILE A 200 -17.89 -19.70 1.56
N TYR A 201 -17.94 -20.85 0.89
CA TYR A 201 -18.86 -21.12 -0.21
C TYR A 201 -19.45 -22.52 -0.07
N ASP A 202 -20.59 -22.75 -0.68
CA ASP A 202 -21.26 -24.06 -0.74
C ASP A 202 -20.61 -24.89 -1.86
N LEU A 203 -20.09 -26.08 -1.51
CA LEU A 203 -19.36 -26.96 -2.45
C LEU A 203 -20.26 -27.53 -3.54
N LYS A 204 -21.58 -27.70 -3.29
CA LYS A 204 -22.52 -28.26 -4.25
C LYS A 204 -22.93 -27.22 -5.29
N THR A 205 -23.19 -26.01 -4.88
CA THR A 205 -23.69 -24.94 -5.75
C THR A 205 -22.60 -24.04 -6.30
N GLY A 206 -21.42 -23.99 -5.63
CA GLY A 206 -20.34 -23.06 -5.93
C GLY A 206 -20.62 -21.62 -5.50
N GLN A 207 -21.79 -21.34 -4.87
CA GLN A 207 -22.20 -20.01 -4.46
C GLN A 207 -21.53 -19.63 -3.13
N ASN A 208 -21.11 -18.36 -3.02
CA ASN A 208 -20.60 -17.83 -1.75
C ASN A 208 -21.73 -17.81 -0.72
N ILE A 209 -21.39 -18.08 0.53
CA ILE A 209 -22.31 -18.02 1.66
C ILE A 209 -22.46 -16.57 2.10
N ASP A 210 -23.69 -16.14 2.38
CA ASP A 210 -23.99 -14.78 2.83
C ASP A 210 -23.31 -14.47 4.17
N MET A 211 -22.65 -13.31 4.23
CA MET A 211 -21.97 -12.75 5.39
C MET A 211 -22.57 -11.39 5.73
N PRO A 212 -22.34 -10.84 6.93
CA PRO A 212 -22.92 -9.54 7.34
C PRO A 212 -22.56 -8.38 6.42
N SER A 213 -21.42 -8.43 5.74
CA SER A 213 -21.00 -7.46 4.73
C SER A 213 -20.24 -8.11 3.58
N GLY A 214 -20.03 -7.37 2.49
CA GLY A 214 -19.09 -7.73 1.43
C GLY A 214 -17.62 -7.62 1.88
N PHE A 215 -16.73 -8.21 1.10
CA PHE A 215 -15.28 -8.01 1.23
C PHE A 215 -14.92 -6.55 0.86
N ASP A 216 -13.98 -5.92 1.60
CA ASP A 216 -13.58 -4.51 1.46
C ASP A 216 -14.74 -3.51 1.63
N GLU A 217 -15.83 -3.88 2.29
CA GLU A 217 -16.89 -2.96 2.67
C GLU A 217 -16.47 -2.19 3.93
N PHE A 218 -15.95 -0.98 3.79
CA PHE A 218 -15.46 -0.13 4.88
C PHE A 218 -16.62 0.56 5.64
N THR A 219 -17.46 -0.27 6.28
CA THR A 219 -18.57 0.16 7.14
C THR A 219 -18.52 -0.60 8.48
N GLU A 220 -19.36 -0.24 9.43
CA GLU A 220 -19.49 -0.97 10.71
C GLU A 220 -19.89 -2.44 10.53
N ARG A 221 -20.51 -2.79 9.39
CA ARG A 221 -20.90 -4.17 9.05
C ARG A 221 -19.70 -5.09 8.83
N ALA A 222 -18.52 -4.53 8.56
CA ALA A 222 -17.26 -5.26 8.43
C ALA A 222 -16.76 -5.80 9.79
N SER A 223 -17.18 -5.20 10.91
CA SER A 223 -16.73 -5.62 12.22
C SER A 223 -17.07 -7.10 12.49
N PRO A 224 -16.11 -7.90 13.01
CA PRO A 224 -16.37 -9.28 13.43
C PRO A 224 -17.37 -9.38 14.58
N ASN A 225 -17.69 -8.27 15.24
CA ASN A 225 -18.64 -8.18 16.34
C ASN A 225 -19.94 -7.47 15.95
N TYR A 226 -20.16 -7.21 14.66
CA TYR A 226 -21.40 -6.58 14.18
C TYR A 226 -22.63 -7.41 14.55
N THR A 227 -23.63 -6.78 15.17
CA THR A 227 -24.84 -7.42 15.70
C THR A 227 -26.06 -7.30 14.79
N GLY A 228 -25.98 -6.47 13.74
CA GLY A 228 -27.03 -6.34 12.72
C GLY A 228 -26.96 -7.45 11.66
N GLY A 229 -27.68 -7.27 10.55
CA GLY A 229 -27.89 -8.31 9.54
C GLY A 229 -28.78 -9.46 10.03
N THR A 230 -28.83 -10.55 9.27
CA THR A 230 -29.61 -11.74 9.63
C THR A 230 -28.87 -12.61 10.64
N GLU A 231 -29.61 -13.42 11.40
CA GLU A 231 -29.02 -14.43 12.29
C GLU A 231 -28.13 -15.42 11.53
N LYS A 232 -28.54 -15.80 10.32
CA LYS A 232 -27.79 -16.73 9.45
C LYS A 232 -26.43 -16.13 9.02
N GLU A 233 -26.40 -14.87 8.61
CA GLU A 233 -25.15 -14.18 8.24
C GLU A 233 -24.17 -14.13 9.40
N ARG A 234 -24.66 -13.80 10.60
CA ARG A 234 -23.83 -13.79 11.81
C ARG A 234 -23.32 -15.19 12.16
N ALA A 235 -24.20 -16.20 12.10
CA ALA A 235 -23.82 -17.60 12.38
C ALA A 235 -22.75 -18.11 11.39
N ASN A 236 -22.84 -17.73 10.11
CA ASN A 236 -21.84 -18.07 9.08
C ASN A 236 -20.48 -17.44 9.39
N ARG A 237 -20.45 -16.13 9.70
CA ARG A 237 -19.25 -15.41 10.14
C ARG A 237 -18.62 -16.07 11.36
N ASP A 238 -19.43 -16.36 12.37
CA ASP A 238 -18.96 -16.92 13.64
C ASP A 238 -18.46 -18.37 13.48
N LEU A 239 -19.06 -19.15 12.58
CA LEU A 239 -18.54 -20.47 12.18
C LEU A 239 -17.14 -20.35 11.59
N LEU A 240 -16.95 -19.44 10.62
CA LEU A 240 -15.64 -19.20 9.99
C LEU A 240 -14.63 -18.79 11.06
N ARG A 241 -14.93 -17.77 11.88
CA ARG A 241 -14.08 -17.29 12.96
C ARG A 241 -13.67 -18.42 13.90
N LYS A 242 -14.62 -19.20 14.40
CA LYS A 242 -14.36 -20.33 15.31
C LYS A 242 -13.39 -21.35 14.71
N LEU A 243 -13.55 -21.68 13.43
CA LEU A 243 -12.70 -22.67 12.78
C LEU A 243 -11.29 -22.11 12.53
N MET A 244 -11.16 -20.86 12.18
CA MET A 244 -9.88 -20.16 11.96
C MET A 244 -9.11 -20.03 13.29
N GLU A 245 -9.76 -19.54 14.34
CA GLU A 245 -9.14 -19.37 15.66
C GLU A 245 -8.66 -20.72 16.24
N ALA A 246 -9.41 -21.80 16.02
CA ALA A 246 -9.01 -23.16 16.42
C ALA A 246 -7.75 -23.68 15.69
N GLN A 247 -7.29 -23.01 14.64
CA GLN A 247 -6.06 -23.34 13.90
C GLN A 247 -4.95 -22.30 14.09
N GLY A 248 -5.10 -21.39 15.06
CA GLY A 248 -4.07 -20.42 15.42
C GLY A 248 -4.08 -19.14 14.59
N PHE A 249 -5.20 -18.83 13.98
CA PHE A 249 -5.45 -17.52 13.40
C PHE A 249 -6.17 -16.63 14.42
N THR A 250 -6.07 -15.30 14.21
CA THR A 250 -6.79 -14.30 14.99
C THR A 250 -7.51 -13.37 14.03
N VAL A 251 -8.80 -13.15 14.23
CA VAL A 251 -9.58 -12.22 13.41
C VAL A 251 -9.13 -10.78 13.65
N ASN A 252 -9.10 -9.96 12.60
CA ASN A 252 -8.89 -8.51 12.71
C ASN A 252 -10.07 -7.86 13.45
N SER A 253 -9.80 -6.87 14.29
CA SER A 253 -10.83 -6.18 15.07
C SER A 253 -11.88 -5.43 14.23
N ASN A 254 -11.55 -5.06 13.00
CA ASN A 254 -12.36 -4.23 12.11
C ASN A 254 -12.93 -4.98 10.89
N GLU A 255 -12.41 -6.21 10.61
CA GLU A 255 -12.67 -6.92 9.35
C GLU A 255 -12.93 -8.39 9.63
N TRP A 256 -14.18 -8.85 9.47
CA TRP A 256 -14.55 -10.24 9.72
C TRP A 256 -13.89 -11.26 8.78
N TRP A 257 -13.44 -10.82 7.62
CA TRP A 257 -12.79 -11.66 6.61
C TRP A 257 -11.29 -11.82 6.80
N HIS A 258 -10.64 -10.91 7.55
CA HIS A 258 -9.20 -10.85 7.72
C HIS A 258 -8.72 -11.62 8.95
N PHE A 259 -7.78 -12.55 8.72
CA PHE A 259 -7.22 -13.39 9.77
C PHE A 259 -5.70 -13.41 9.74
N ASP A 260 -5.09 -13.13 10.89
CA ASP A 260 -3.64 -13.14 11.11
C ASP A 260 -3.19 -14.47 11.71
N TYR A 261 -2.19 -15.11 11.12
CA TYR A 261 -1.58 -16.31 11.68
C TYR A 261 -0.64 -15.97 12.84
N LYS A 262 -0.71 -16.73 13.95
CA LYS A 262 -0.02 -16.49 15.22
C LYS A 262 1.49 -16.26 15.14
N ASP A 263 2.16 -16.83 14.14
CA ASP A 263 3.64 -16.78 14.00
C ASP A 263 4.13 -15.68 13.04
N TRP A 264 3.29 -14.70 12.68
CA TRP A 264 3.60 -13.69 11.68
C TRP A 264 4.87 -12.88 12.00
N GLU A 265 5.17 -12.63 13.27
CA GLU A 265 6.36 -11.89 13.71
C GLU A 265 7.69 -12.59 13.36
N LYS A 266 7.65 -13.89 13.10
CA LYS A 266 8.83 -14.69 12.72
C LYS A 266 9.26 -14.45 11.28
N TYR A 267 8.45 -13.82 10.45
CA TYR A 267 8.70 -13.58 9.03
C TYR A 267 8.91 -12.11 8.73
N ALA A 268 9.81 -11.82 7.78
CA ALA A 268 10.07 -10.47 7.31
C ALA A 268 8.92 -9.92 6.46
N ILE A 269 8.97 -8.64 6.18
CA ILE A 269 8.15 -8.01 5.13
C ILE A 269 8.81 -8.29 3.79
N TYR A 270 8.13 -9.02 2.91
CA TYR A 270 8.65 -9.42 1.61
C TYR A 270 8.04 -8.57 0.48
N ASP A 271 8.82 -8.44 -0.60
CA ASP A 271 8.40 -7.85 -1.87
C ASP A 271 8.74 -8.79 -3.03
N ILE A 272 8.27 -10.03 -2.93
CA ILE A 272 8.51 -11.10 -3.91
C ILE A 272 7.36 -11.11 -4.90
N ALA A 273 7.64 -10.93 -6.19
CA ALA A 273 6.60 -11.04 -7.23
C ALA A 273 6.02 -12.46 -7.28
N PHE A 274 4.72 -12.61 -7.57
CA PHE A 274 4.06 -13.92 -7.63
C PHE A 274 4.74 -14.86 -8.63
N SER A 275 5.21 -14.33 -9.76
CA SER A 275 5.95 -15.07 -10.78
C SER A 275 7.30 -15.64 -10.30
N GLU A 276 7.84 -15.15 -9.19
CA GLU A 276 9.13 -15.58 -8.62
C GLU A 276 8.96 -16.61 -7.50
N ILE A 277 7.74 -16.76 -6.96
CA ILE A 277 7.48 -17.70 -5.86
C ILE A 277 7.65 -19.13 -6.37
N GLY A 278 8.48 -19.92 -5.66
CA GLY A 278 8.77 -21.31 -5.98
C GLY A 278 9.85 -21.52 -7.05
N LYS A 279 10.45 -20.47 -7.59
CA LYS A 279 11.66 -20.60 -8.40
C LYS A 279 12.87 -20.85 -7.46
N LYS A 280 13.64 -21.87 -7.75
CA LYS A 280 14.94 -22.07 -7.05
C LYS A 280 15.82 -20.87 -7.39
N ARG A 281 16.28 -20.16 -6.38
CA ARG A 281 17.37 -19.17 -6.49
C ARG A 281 18.71 -19.88 -6.58
#